data_01feb70b4a0eb19cf159863bac59cfef
#
_entry.id   01feb70b4a0eb19cf159863bac59cfef
#
_cell.length_a   1.000
_cell.length_b   1.000
_cell.length_c   1.000
_cell.angle_alpha   90.00
_cell.angle_beta   90.00
_cell.angle_gamma   90.00
#
_symmetry.space_group_name_H-M   'P 1'
#
loop_
_entity.id
_entity.type
_entity.pdbx_description
1 polymer ?
#
loop_
_entity_poly.entity_id
_entity_poly.type
_entity_poly.pdbx_seq_one_letter_code
_entity_poly.pdbx_strand_id
1 'polypeptide(L)'
;MSNDFYTSSILPHAGIIIKICRAYTDSQEDFEDFYQEACLQIWKSRNSFQNKSKWSTWIYRITLNICLTLSKKNKRRGNKVEILHEESEKNTAF
;
A
#
# COMPACT_ATOMS: atom_id res chain seq x y z
N MET A 1 -14.19 -3.81 -8.24
CA MET A 1 -13.74 -4.86 -7.34
C MET A 1 -14.94 -5.63 -6.81
N SER A 2 -14.79 -6.93 -6.73
CA SER A 2 -15.89 -7.76 -6.29
C SER A 2 -16.04 -7.71 -4.79
N ASN A 3 -17.26 -7.62 -4.30
CA ASN A 3 -17.51 -7.61 -2.88
C ASN A 3 -17.11 -8.94 -2.26
N ASP A 4 -17.28 -10.03 -2.99
CA ASP A 4 -16.94 -11.34 -2.45
C ASP A 4 -15.43 -11.44 -2.19
N PHE A 5 -14.62 -10.96 -3.11
CA PHE A 5 -13.19 -11.02 -2.95
C PHE A 5 -12.78 -10.15 -1.77
N TYR A 6 -13.33 -8.95 -1.70
CA TYR A 6 -12.98 -8.04 -0.62
C TYR A 6 -13.33 -8.65 0.72
N THR A 7 -14.53 -9.15 0.86
CA THR A 7 -15.01 -9.69 2.11
C THR A 7 -14.24 -10.93 2.55
N SER A 8 -13.94 -11.81 1.62
CA SER A 8 -13.29 -13.05 2.00
C SER A 8 -11.77 -13.00 2.02
N SER A 9 -11.17 -12.15 1.23
CA SER A 9 -9.73 -12.17 1.08
C SER A 9 -9.01 -10.93 1.59
N ILE A 10 -9.65 -9.79 1.60
CA ILE A 10 -9.02 -8.57 2.06
C ILE A 10 -9.46 -8.19 3.45
N LEU A 11 -10.75 -8.18 3.69
CA LEU A 11 -11.29 -7.74 4.97
C LEU A 11 -10.70 -8.45 6.18
N PRO A 12 -10.48 -9.75 6.16
CA PRO A 12 -9.89 -10.43 7.31
C PRO A 12 -8.47 -9.94 7.60
N HIS A 13 -7.83 -9.29 6.64
CA HIS A 13 -6.49 -8.76 6.80
C HIS A 13 -6.46 -7.24 6.77
N ALA A 14 -7.62 -6.62 6.91
CA ALA A 14 -7.71 -5.16 6.83
C ALA A 14 -6.85 -4.47 7.89
N GLY A 15 -6.67 -5.10 9.03
CA GLY A 15 -5.83 -4.51 10.07
C GLY A 15 -4.43 -4.20 9.58
N ILE A 16 -3.87 -5.09 8.77
CA ILE A 16 -2.53 -4.90 8.23
C ILE A 16 -2.52 -3.69 7.31
N ILE A 17 -3.52 -3.63 6.43
CA ILE A 17 -3.60 -2.55 5.45
C ILE A 17 -3.80 -1.22 6.14
N ILE A 18 -4.70 -1.17 7.12
CA ILE A 18 -5.00 0.05 7.85
C ILE A 18 -3.75 0.56 8.57
N LYS A 19 -3.04 -0.33 9.23
CA LYS A 19 -1.88 0.06 9.98
C LYS A 19 -0.82 0.68 9.10
N ILE A 20 -0.54 0.08 7.97
CA ILE A 20 0.46 0.59 7.05
C ILE A 20 0.00 1.91 6.45
N CYS A 21 -1.24 1.98 6.00
CA CYS A 21 -1.73 3.19 5.37
C CYS A 21 -1.72 4.37 6.34
N ARG A 22 -2.07 4.13 7.60
CA ARG A 22 -2.05 5.22 8.56
C ARG A 22 -0.64 5.69 8.87
N ALA A 23 0.33 4.80 8.77
CA ALA A 23 1.71 5.18 9.01
C ALA A 23 2.24 6.13 7.94
N TYR A 24 1.63 6.10 6.76
CA TYR A 24 2.11 6.93 5.66
C TYR A 24 1.21 8.11 5.33
N THR A 25 0.18 8.36 6.12
CA THR A 25 -0.74 9.44 5.81
C THR A 25 -1.01 10.27 7.04
N ASP A 26 -1.34 11.54 6.82
CA ASP A 26 -1.62 12.45 7.92
C ASP A 26 -3.09 12.86 7.99
N SER A 27 -3.86 12.57 6.98
CA SER A 27 -5.26 13.00 6.97
C SER A 27 -6.15 11.82 6.68
N GLN A 28 -7.40 11.95 7.03
CA GLN A 28 -8.37 10.89 6.77
C GLN A 28 -8.56 10.72 5.26
N GLU A 29 -8.56 11.81 4.54
CA GLU A 29 -8.75 11.76 3.11
C GLU A 29 -7.62 10.98 2.44
N ASP A 30 -6.38 11.27 2.81
CA ASP A 30 -5.26 10.56 2.24
C ASP A 30 -5.28 9.09 2.65
N PHE A 31 -5.66 8.83 3.90
CA PHE A 31 -5.75 7.46 4.36
C PHE A 31 -6.73 6.66 3.51
N GLU A 32 -7.88 7.24 3.22
CA GLU A 32 -8.87 6.53 2.44
C GLU A 32 -8.38 6.27 1.02
N ASP A 33 -7.68 7.23 0.45
CA ASP A 33 -7.13 7.06 -0.89
C ASP A 33 -6.11 5.95 -0.91
N PHE A 34 -5.23 5.92 0.08
CA PHE A 34 -4.19 4.90 0.16
C PHE A 34 -4.83 3.53 0.37
N TYR A 35 -5.83 3.47 1.23
CA TYR A 35 -6.49 2.21 1.52
C TYR A 35 -7.16 1.67 0.26
N GLN A 36 -7.88 2.51 -0.45
CA GLN A 36 -8.56 2.09 -1.67
C GLN A 36 -7.57 1.63 -2.73
N GLU A 37 -6.48 2.36 -2.86
CA GLU A 37 -5.49 2.01 -3.87
C GLU A 37 -4.83 0.67 -3.54
N ALA A 38 -4.56 0.43 -2.26
CA ALA A 38 -3.96 -0.83 -1.85
C ALA A 38 -4.91 -1.98 -2.15
N CYS A 39 -6.18 -1.81 -1.81
CA CYS A 39 -7.17 -2.86 -2.07
C CYS A 39 -7.33 -3.13 -3.56
N LEU A 40 -7.32 -2.08 -4.34
CA LEU A 40 -7.46 -2.23 -5.78
C LEU A 40 -6.26 -2.98 -6.36
N GLN A 41 -5.08 -2.66 -5.89
CA GLN A 41 -3.88 -3.31 -6.38
C GLN A 41 -3.86 -4.79 -5.96
N ILE A 42 -4.29 -5.09 -4.76
CA ILE A 42 -4.37 -6.46 -4.31
C ILE A 42 -5.32 -7.24 -5.22
N TRP A 43 -6.46 -6.63 -5.53
CA TRP A 43 -7.43 -7.28 -6.38
C TRP A 43 -6.88 -7.48 -7.79
N LYS A 44 -6.25 -6.47 -8.36
CA LYS A 44 -5.71 -6.58 -9.71
C LYS A 44 -4.61 -7.63 -9.79
N SER A 45 -3.87 -7.81 -8.72
CA SER A 45 -2.73 -8.73 -8.72
C SER A 45 -3.07 -10.10 -8.16
N ARG A 46 -4.32 -10.32 -7.82
CA ARG A 46 -4.66 -11.56 -7.13
C ARG A 46 -4.24 -12.83 -7.84
N ASN A 47 -4.26 -12.80 -9.16
CA ASN A 47 -3.88 -13.99 -9.90
C ASN A 47 -2.37 -14.20 -9.97
N SER A 48 -1.60 -13.24 -9.49
CA SER A 48 -0.16 -13.36 -9.48
C SER A 48 0.34 -14.03 -8.20
N PHE A 49 -0.54 -14.21 -7.24
CA PHE A 49 -0.14 -14.85 -5.99
C PHE A 49 0.11 -16.32 -6.29
N GLN A 50 1.31 -16.79 -5.99
CA GLN A 50 1.69 -18.15 -6.33
C GLN A 50 1.87 -19.04 -5.11
N ASN A 51 1.31 -18.63 -3.98
CA ASN A 51 1.41 -19.43 -2.75
C ASN A 51 2.83 -19.67 -2.27
N LYS A 52 3.75 -18.80 -2.65
CA LYS A 52 5.11 -18.93 -2.18
C LYS A 52 5.30 -18.27 -0.83
N SER A 53 4.29 -17.54 -0.35
CA SER A 53 4.32 -16.96 0.97
C SER A 53 2.89 -16.97 1.45
N LYS A 54 2.68 -16.56 2.69
CA LYS A 54 1.33 -16.50 3.19
C LYS A 54 0.61 -15.35 2.53
N TRP A 55 -0.69 -15.48 2.39
CA TRP A 55 -1.51 -14.45 1.78
C TRP A 55 -1.35 -13.13 2.55
N SER A 56 -1.30 -13.19 3.87
CA SER A 56 -1.14 -11.98 4.66
C SER A 56 0.20 -11.29 4.39
N THR A 57 1.25 -12.06 4.16
CA THR A 57 2.56 -11.50 3.84
C THR A 57 2.51 -10.82 2.48
N TRP A 58 1.80 -11.42 1.55
CA TRP A 58 1.68 -10.87 0.21
C TRP A 58 0.91 -9.54 0.24
N ILE A 59 -0.17 -9.50 1.04
CA ILE A 59 -0.94 -8.29 1.22
C ILE A 59 -0.06 -7.21 1.83
N TYR A 60 0.74 -7.57 2.82
CA TYR A 60 1.63 -6.63 3.48
C TYR A 60 2.59 -6.01 2.44
N ARG A 61 3.18 -6.83 1.61
CA ARG A 61 4.12 -6.34 0.61
C ARG A 61 3.48 -5.40 -0.40
N ILE A 62 2.33 -5.77 -0.90
CA ILE A 62 1.65 -4.93 -1.88
C ILE A 62 1.26 -3.60 -1.25
N THR A 63 0.72 -3.66 -0.05
CA THR A 63 0.27 -2.44 0.63
C THR A 63 1.46 -1.52 0.88
N LEU A 64 2.56 -2.07 1.35
CA LEU A 64 3.73 -1.27 1.62
C LEU A 64 4.25 -0.62 0.35
N ASN A 65 4.33 -1.36 -0.75
CA ASN A 65 4.79 -0.81 -2.01
C ASN A 65 3.90 0.31 -2.51
N ILE A 66 2.59 0.14 -2.37
CA ILE A 66 1.66 1.17 -2.81
C ILE A 66 1.84 2.42 -1.96
N CYS A 67 1.95 2.25 -0.66
CA CYS A 67 2.10 3.40 0.22
C CYS A 67 3.40 4.15 -0.04
N LEU A 68 4.47 3.42 -0.30
CA LEU A 68 5.74 4.05 -0.62
C LEU A 68 5.63 4.83 -1.92
N THR A 69 5.00 4.25 -2.92
CA THR A 69 4.84 4.90 -4.21
C THR A 69 4.00 6.16 -4.10
N LEU A 70 2.88 6.08 -3.39
CA LEU A 70 2.00 7.23 -3.25
C LEU A 70 2.63 8.32 -2.40
N SER A 71 3.39 7.94 -1.39
CA SER A 71 4.08 8.91 -0.57
C SER A 71 5.10 9.69 -1.38
N LYS A 72 5.81 9.01 -2.25
CA LYS A 72 6.77 9.68 -3.09
C LYS A 72 6.09 10.70 -3.98
N LYS A 73 4.99 10.33 -4.57
CA LYS A 73 4.27 11.22 -5.45
C LYS A 73 3.79 12.44 -4.69
N ASN A 74 3.24 12.24 -3.50
CA ASN A 74 2.74 13.34 -2.72
C ASN A 74 3.86 14.28 -2.30
N LYS A 75 4.98 13.76 -1.88
CA LYS A 75 6.08 14.59 -1.46
C LYS A 75 6.65 15.35 -2.63
N ARG A 76 6.70 14.71 -3.77
CA ARG A 76 7.23 15.35 -4.93
C ARG A 76 6.41 16.56 -5.30
N ARG A 77 5.09 16.46 -5.18
CA ARG A 77 4.26 17.57 -5.45
C ARG A 77 4.43 18.62 -4.39
N GLY A 78 4.70 18.22 -3.22
CA GLY A 78 4.73 19.07 -2.12
C GLY A 78 5.97 19.79 -1.89
N ASN A 79 7.01 19.24 -2.04
CA ASN A 79 8.07 19.89 -1.76
C ASN A 79 9.29 19.60 -1.21
N LYS A 80 9.83 20.18 -0.38
CA LYS A 80 11.07 20.12 0.04
C LYS A 80 11.59 18.93 0.59
N VAL A 81 10.96 18.21 1.18
CA VAL A 81 11.46 17.06 1.81
C VAL A 81 12.02 16.12 0.83
N GLU A 82 11.87 16.40 -0.43
CA GLU A 82 12.36 15.56 -1.41
C GLU A 82 13.74 15.08 -1.32
N ILE A 83 14.63 15.84 -0.83
CA ILE A 83 15.98 15.43 -0.76
C ILE A 83 16.18 14.20 0.09
N LEU A 84 15.61 14.18 1.26
CA LEU A 84 15.72 13.04 2.11
C LEU A 84 15.04 11.86 1.49
N HIS A 85 13.98 12.17 0.79
CA HIS A 85 13.22 11.13 0.18
C HIS A 85 14.00 10.42 -0.90
N GLU A 86 14.81 11.13 -1.62
CA GLU A 86 15.61 10.51 -2.64
C GLU A 86 16.58 9.54 -2.07
N GLU A 87 17.15 9.85 -0.93
CA GLU A 87 18.05 8.94 -0.30
C GLU A 87 17.32 7.69 0.06
N SER A 88 16.12 7.83 0.55
CA SER A 88 15.34 6.66 0.90
C SER A 88 15.13 5.77 -0.29
N GLU A 89 14.91 6.35 -1.41
CA GLU A 89 14.67 5.57 -2.59
C GLU A 89 15.85 4.70 -2.93
N LYS A 90 17.04 5.25 -2.79
CA LYS A 90 18.19 4.49 -3.12
C LYS A 90 18.34 3.33 -2.18
N ASN A 91 18.03 3.55 -0.95
CA ASN A 91 18.17 2.51 0.02
C ASN A 91 17.17 1.42 -0.12
N THR A 92 16.04 1.74 -0.68
CA THR A 92 15.07 0.74 -0.69
C THR A 92 15.00 0.03 -1.94
N ALA A 93 15.81 -0.02 -2.71
CA ALA A 93 15.72 -0.74 -3.90
C ALA A 93 14.98 -2.01 -3.65
N PHE A 94 13.85 -2.08 -3.69
CA PHE A 94 13.15 -3.34 -3.54
C PHE A 94 13.26 -4.19 -4.76
#